data_50b64d3b69077bccfc6130aa6f5e2b52
#
_entry.id   50b64d3b69077bccfc6130aa6f5e2b52
#
_cell.length_a   1.000
_cell.length_b   1.000
_cell.length_c   1.000
_cell.angle_alpha   90.00
_cell.angle_beta   90.00
_cell.angle_gamma   90.00
#
_symmetry.space_group_name_H-M   'P 1'
#
loop_
_entity.id
_entity.type
_entity.pdbx_description
1 polymer ?
#
loop_
_entity_poly.entity_id
_entity_poly.type
_entity_poly.pdbx_seq_one_letter_code
_entity_poly.pdbx_strand_id
1 'polypeptide(L)'
;FILLSGYAGQVADRFSKRSVTQWVKIVELPIVVLAAIGFYFQNLWLTLFALIALTCQSAFFGPAKYGMIPELVDETDLSRANGSINMMTNVAVIVGTLIAGVVSDAYSPQEGKVVGGGELWLPGVSLFLVAIAGLVSAMFMVRLPTGQTGLKFDPNPFSIYTVTLKEMVKTRLFMVMMAWGYFYLLAGIALCIVPQYTVV
;
A
#
# COMPACT_ATOMS: atom_id res chain seq x y z
N PHE A 1 7.11 5.89 4.74
CA PHE A 1 6.27 6.12 3.55
C PHE A 1 6.56 7.48 2.91
N ILE A 2 6.44 8.60 3.65
CA ILE A 2 6.64 9.96 3.14
C ILE A 2 8.01 10.13 2.48
N LEU A 3 9.11 9.70 3.10
CA LEU A 3 10.47 9.84 2.55
C LEU A 3 10.67 9.16 1.20
N LEU A 4 9.97 8.05 0.96
CA LEU A 4 10.10 7.26 -0.27
C LEU A 4 9.12 7.69 -1.38
N SER A 5 8.01 8.35 -1.03
CA SER A 5 6.98 8.69 -2.04
C SER A 5 7.47 9.68 -3.09
N GLY A 6 8.43 10.58 -2.75
CA GLY A 6 9.08 11.46 -3.72
C GLY A 6 9.89 10.69 -4.77
N TYR A 7 10.65 9.68 -4.35
CA TYR A 7 11.37 8.80 -5.28
C TYR A 7 10.42 7.90 -6.06
N ALA A 8 9.39 7.40 -5.39
CA ALA A 8 8.39 6.55 -6.01
C ALA A 8 7.64 7.26 -7.15
N GLY A 9 7.34 8.54 -6.98
CA GLY A 9 6.79 9.39 -8.04
C GLY A 9 7.74 9.46 -9.24
N GLN A 10 9.02 9.79 -9.02
CA GLN A 10 10.02 9.84 -10.09
C GLN A 10 10.16 8.51 -10.84
N VAL A 11 10.11 7.37 -10.12
CA VAL A 11 10.15 6.03 -10.72
C VAL A 11 8.91 5.79 -11.58
N ALA A 12 7.73 6.13 -11.07
CA ALA A 12 6.47 5.97 -11.79
C ALA A 12 6.38 6.84 -13.05
N ASP A 13 7.00 8.05 -13.03
CA ASP A 13 7.01 8.95 -14.17
C ASP A 13 8.07 8.56 -15.23
N ARG A 14 9.18 7.96 -14.81
CA ARG A 14 10.27 7.57 -15.70
C ARG A 14 10.03 6.24 -16.40
N PHE A 15 9.45 5.26 -15.71
CA PHE A 15 9.23 3.91 -16.22
C PHE A 15 7.75 3.68 -16.55
N SER A 16 7.48 2.67 -17.38
CA SER A 16 6.10 2.22 -17.59
C SER A 16 5.45 1.82 -16.26
N LYS A 17 4.32 2.41 -15.95
CA LYS A 17 3.59 2.16 -14.69
C LYS A 17 3.21 0.69 -14.51
N ARG A 18 2.96 -0.01 -15.63
CA ARG A 18 2.81 -1.47 -15.63
C ARG A 18 4.07 -2.17 -15.12
N SER A 19 5.24 -1.82 -15.67
CA SER A 19 6.51 -2.44 -15.26
C SER A 19 6.82 -2.16 -13.80
N VAL A 20 6.59 -0.94 -13.32
CA VAL A 20 6.75 -0.58 -11.91
C VAL A 20 5.84 -1.46 -11.03
N THR A 21 4.56 -1.60 -11.40
CA THR A 21 3.61 -2.45 -10.65
C THR A 21 4.06 -3.92 -10.62
N GLN A 22 4.52 -4.45 -11.75
CA GLN A 22 5.03 -5.83 -11.83
C GLN A 22 6.28 -6.04 -10.96
N TRP A 23 7.24 -5.12 -11.02
CA TRP A 23 8.44 -5.18 -10.19
C TRP A 23 8.12 -5.09 -8.70
N VAL A 24 7.22 -4.20 -8.32
CA VAL A 24 6.73 -4.07 -6.95
C VAL A 24 6.14 -5.41 -6.48
N LYS A 25 5.31 -6.08 -7.30
CA LYS A 25 4.72 -7.39 -6.97
C LYS A 25 5.73 -8.54 -6.94
N ILE A 26 6.76 -8.51 -7.78
CA ILE A 26 7.85 -9.49 -7.72
C ILE A 26 8.66 -9.33 -6.43
N VAL A 27 9.00 -8.10 -6.04
CA VAL A 27 9.75 -7.81 -4.81
C VAL A 27 8.93 -8.12 -3.56
N GLU A 28 7.61 -8.08 -3.64
CA GLU A 28 6.72 -8.45 -2.54
C GLU A 28 6.88 -9.91 -2.11
N LEU A 29 7.12 -10.85 -3.05
CA LEU A 29 7.24 -12.27 -2.75
C LEU A 29 8.34 -12.61 -1.73
N PRO A 30 9.62 -12.21 -1.92
CA PRO A 30 10.65 -12.49 -0.94
C PRO A 30 10.38 -11.82 0.42
N ILE A 31 9.76 -10.65 0.45
CA ILE A 31 9.39 -9.97 1.69
C ILE A 31 8.31 -10.76 2.45
N VAL A 32 7.31 -11.28 1.73
CA VAL A 32 6.26 -12.14 2.31
C VAL A 32 6.82 -13.44 2.83
N VAL A 33 7.78 -14.06 2.13
CA VAL A 33 8.49 -15.24 2.63
C VAL A 33 9.24 -14.92 3.93
N LEU A 34 9.91 -13.78 3.98
CA LEU A 34 10.57 -13.31 5.20
C LEU A 34 9.58 -13.12 6.37
N ALA A 35 8.41 -12.54 6.09
CA ALA A 35 7.33 -12.40 7.06
C ALA A 35 6.83 -13.77 7.55
N ALA A 36 6.62 -14.71 6.62
CA ALA A 36 6.20 -16.08 6.93
C ALA A 36 7.19 -16.79 7.87
N ILE A 37 8.49 -16.65 7.62
CA ILE A 37 9.55 -17.16 8.49
C ILE A 37 9.47 -16.49 9.87
N GLY A 38 9.26 -15.17 9.92
CA GLY A 38 9.10 -14.44 11.17
C GLY A 38 7.92 -14.93 12.01
N PHE A 39 6.77 -15.20 11.39
CA PHE A 39 5.59 -15.76 12.06
C PHE A 39 5.85 -17.20 12.53
N TYR A 40 6.44 -18.03 11.69
CA TYR A 40 6.71 -19.42 12.01
C TYR A 40 7.65 -19.57 13.22
N PHE A 41 8.72 -18.78 13.26
CA PHE A 41 9.66 -18.77 14.39
C PHE A 41 9.24 -17.86 15.54
N GLN A 42 8.07 -17.22 15.45
CA GLN A 42 7.57 -16.26 16.44
C GLN A 42 8.60 -15.14 16.75
N ASN A 43 9.39 -14.77 15.75
CA ASN A 43 10.42 -13.75 15.90
C ASN A 43 9.85 -12.36 15.55
N LEU A 44 9.57 -11.59 16.60
CA LEU A 44 9.01 -10.25 16.48
C LEU A 44 9.87 -9.31 15.62
N TRP A 45 11.19 -9.35 15.78
CA TRP A 45 12.09 -8.46 15.05
C TRP A 45 12.08 -8.74 13.55
N LEU A 46 12.07 -10.03 13.18
CA LEU A 46 12.01 -10.44 11.79
C LEU A 46 10.68 -10.04 11.14
N THR A 47 9.59 -10.22 11.87
CA THR A 47 8.24 -9.83 11.42
C THR A 47 8.13 -8.31 11.26
N LEU A 48 8.65 -7.53 12.21
CA LEU A 48 8.68 -6.06 12.13
C LEU A 48 9.54 -5.58 10.95
N PHE A 49 10.69 -6.21 10.72
CA PHE A 49 11.53 -5.88 9.57
C PHE A 49 10.80 -6.15 8.25
N ALA A 50 10.15 -7.29 8.12
CA ALA A 50 9.34 -7.61 6.96
C ALA A 50 8.18 -6.60 6.76
N LEU A 51 7.51 -6.19 7.85
CA LEU A 51 6.46 -5.17 7.80
C LEU A 51 6.98 -3.82 7.31
N ILE A 52 8.14 -3.39 7.80
CA ILE A 52 8.80 -2.15 7.34
C ILE A 52 9.15 -2.27 5.85
N ALA A 53 9.70 -3.41 5.42
CA ALA A 53 10.04 -3.65 4.03
C ALA A 53 8.79 -3.61 3.12
N LEU A 54 7.67 -4.24 3.53
CA LEU A 54 6.39 -4.16 2.82
C LEU A 54 5.87 -2.72 2.74
N THR A 55 6.00 -1.95 3.81
CA THR A 55 5.58 -0.53 3.84
C THR A 55 6.43 0.31 2.88
N CYS A 56 7.74 0.08 2.85
CA CYS A 56 8.65 0.76 1.91
C CYS A 56 8.31 0.42 0.46
N GLN A 57 8.11 -0.85 0.16
CA GLN A 57 7.73 -1.33 -1.17
C GLN A 57 6.37 -0.78 -1.61
N SER A 58 5.37 -0.73 -0.71
CA SER A 58 4.04 -0.19 -1.00
C SER A 58 4.05 1.30 -1.37
N ALA A 59 5.08 2.06 -0.93
CA ALA A 59 5.23 3.46 -1.32
C ALA A 59 5.39 3.64 -2.83
N PHE A 60 5.99 2.68 -3.53
CA PHE A 60 6.17 2.71 -4.98
C PHE A 60 4.91 2.29 -5.76
N PHE A 61 4.02 1.51 -5.14
CA PHE A 61 2.79 1.08 -5.77
C PHE A 61 1.77 2.23 -5.93
N GLY A 62 1.69 3.13 -4.95
CA GLY A 62 0.72 4.23 -4.95
C GLY A 62 0.78 5.13 -6.19
N PRO A 63 1.92 5.77 -6.49
CA PRO A 63 2.07 6.62 -7.67
C PRO A 63 1.83 5.86 -9.00
N ALA A 64 2.30 4.61 -9.10
CA ALA A 64 2.07 3.79 -10.28
C ALA A 64 0.56 3.50 -10.47
N LYS A 65 -0.16 3.12 -9.41
CA LYS A 65 -1.59 2.80 -9.41
C LYS A 65 -2.45 3.98 -9.85
N TYR A 66 -2.25 5.14 -9.25
CA TYR A 66 -3.06 6.32 -9.59
C TYR A 66 -2.60 7.00 -10.88
N GLY A 67 -1.31 6.95 -11.18
CA GLY A 67 -0.76 7.52 -12.39
C GLY A 67 -1.16 6.78 -13.67
N MET A 68 -1.55 5.49 -13.59
CA MET A 68 -2.01 4.75 -14.77
C MET A 68 -3.44 5.09 -15.20
N ILE A 69 -4.27 5.66 -14.30
CA ILE A 69 -5.69 5.93 -14.59
C ILE A 69 -5.86 6.82 -15.82
N PRO A 70 -5.19 7.99 -15.93
CA PRO A 70 -5.31 8.84 -17.11
C PRO A 70 -4.68 8.24 -18.39
N GLU A 71 -3.94 7.14 -18.28
CA GLU A 71 -3.42 6.41 -19.45
C GLU A 71 -4.38 5.30 -19.93
N LEU A 72 -5.37 4.95 -19.12
CA LEU A 72 -6.30 3.84 -19.37
C LEU A 72 -7.70 4.31 -19.79
N VAL A 73 -8.09 5.52 -19.41
CA VAL A 73 -9.45 6.04 -19.65
C VAL A 73 -9.39 7.47 -20.17
N ASP A 74 -10.44 7.88 -20.92
CA ASP A 74 -10.58 9.25 -21.40
C ASP A 74 -10.85 10.23 -20.25
N GLU A 75 -10.58 11.52 -20.48
CA GLU A 75 -10.74 12.58 -19.46
C GLU A 75 -12.16 12.63 -18.87
N THR A 76 -13.17 12.33 -19.66
CA THR A 76 -14.57 12.28 -19.24
C THR A 76 -14.87 11.19 -18.20
N ASP A 77 -14.12 10.09 -18.23
CA ASP A 77 -14.31 8.92 -17.35
C ASP A 77 -13.35 8.88 -16.16
N LEU A 78 -12.41 9.83 -16.04
CA LEU A 78 -11.42 9.88 -14.97
C LEU A 78 -12.05 9.82 -13.57
N SER A 79 -13.13 10.58 -13.35
CA SER A 79 -13.81 10.61 -12.05
C SER A 79 -14.42 9.25 -11.70
N ARG A 80 -15.03 8.58 -12.68
CA ARG A 80 -15.64 7.25 -12.53
C ARG A 80 -14.57 6.19 -12.28
N ALA A 81 -13.46 6.22 -13.01
CA ALA A 81 -12.34 5.31 -12.84
C ALA A 81 -11.69 5.45 -11.46
N ASN A 82 -11.43 6.67 -11.02
CA ASN A 82 -10.92 6.94 -9.67
C ASN A 82 -11.88 6.43 -8.58
N GLY A 83 -13.18 6.68 -8.74
CA GLY A 83 -14.21 6.18 -7.82
C GLY A 83 -14.22 4.65 -7.75
N SER A 84 -14.15 3.98 -8.90
CA SER A 84 -14.11 2.50 -8.97
C SER A 84 -12.87 1.92 -8.30
N ILE A 85 -11.68 2.50 -8.51
CA ILE A 85 -10.44 2.04 -7.88
C ILE A 85 -10.49 2.24 -6.36
N ASN A 86 -11.01 3.37 -5.88
CA ASN A 86 -11.17 3.63 -4.46
C ASN A 86 -12.19 2.68 -3.83
N MET A 87 -13.32 2.42 -4.49
CA MET A 87 -14.31 1.45 -4.05
C MET A 87 -13.69 0.06 -3.91
N MET A 88 -13.02 -0.44 -4.95
CA MET A 88 -12.36 -1.76 -4.91
C MET A 88 -11.27 -1.83 -3.84
N THR A 89 -10.55 -0.73 -3.62
CA THR A 89 -9.53 -0.66 -2.55
C THR A 89 -10.17 -0.81 -1.18
N ASN A 90 -11.29 -0.13 -0.92
CA ASN A 90 -12.01 -0.23 0.36
C ASN A 90 -12.61 -1.63 0.56
N VAL A 91 -13.17 -2.23 -0.49
CA VAL A 91 -13.66 -3.62 -0.45
C VAL A 91 -12.50 -4.57 -0.10
N ALA A 92 -11.35 -4.41 -0.73
CA ALA A 92 -10.17 -5.23 -0.45
C ALA A 92 -9.67 -5.06 0.99
N VAL A 93 -9.71 -3.84 1.55
CA VAL A 93 -9.36 -3.57 2.95
C VAL A 93 -10.32 -4.30 3.89
N ILE A 94 -11.64 -4.22 3.65
CA ILE A 94 -12.65 -4.90 4.49
C ILE A 94 -12.45 -6.41 4.45
N VAL A 95 -12.36 -6.99 3.24
CA VAL A 95 -12.16 -8.45 3.07
C VAL A 95 -10.84 -8.89 3.69
N GLY A 96 -9.76 -8.12 3.46
CA GLY A 96 -8.45 -8.41 4.04
C GLY A 96 -8.46 -8.38 5.56
N THR A 97 -9.15 -7.42 6.17
CA THR A 97 -9.28 -7.33 7.63
C THR A 97 -10.07 -8.50 8.21
N LEU A 98 -11.14 -8.94 7.53
CA LEU A 98 -11.91 -10.13 7.94
C LEU A 98 -11.05 -11.40 7.88
N ILE A 99 -10.32 -11.60 6.79
CA ILE A 99 -9.41 -12.74 6.65
C ILE A 99 -8.32 -12.68 7.73
N ALA A 100 -7.72 -11.50 7.96
CA ALA A 100 -6.70 -11.31 8.99
C ALA A 100 -7.23 -11.62 10.39
N GLY A 101 -8.49 -11.27 10.71
CA GLY A 101 -9.13 -11.63 11.96
C GLY A 101 -9.22 -13.15 12.15
N VAL A 102 -9.75 -13.87 11.17
CA VAL A 102 -9.85 -15.34 11.21
C VAL A 102 -8.47 -16.00 11.35
N VAL A 103 -7.48 -15.52 10.59
CA VAL A 103 -6.10 -16.02 10.66
C VAL A 103 -5.48 -15.72 12.03
N SER A 104 -5.74 -14.54 12.60
CA SER A 104 -5.25 -14.14 13.92
C SER A 104 -5.83 -15.03 15.01
N ASP A 105 -7.14 -15.32 14.97
CA ASP A 105 -7.80 -16.19 15.95
C ASP A 105 -7.25 -17.62 15.89
N ALA A 106 -6.95 -18.12 14.70
CA ALA A 106 -6.34 -19.45 14.52
C ALA A 106 -4.87 -19.50 14.94
N TYR A 107 -4.14 -18.37 14.82
CA TYR A 107 -2.73 -18.23 15.20
C TYR A 107 -2.56 -17.99 16.71
N SER A 108 -3.49 -17.28 17.34
CA SER A 108 -3.41 -16.89 18.75
C SER A 108 -3.56 -18.11 19.68
N PRO A 109 -2.75 -18.24 20.76
CA PRO A 109 -2.91 -19.28 21.75
C PRO A 109 -4.28 -19.13 22.43
N GLN A 110 -5.14 -20.13 22.30
CA GLN A 110 -6.33 -20.23 23.13
C GLN A 110 -5.93 -20.73 24.53
N GLU A 111 -6.55 -20.19 25.60
CA GLU A 111 -6.34 -20.67 26.95
C GLU A 111 -6.49 -22.21 27.02
N GLY A 112 -5.41 -22.89 27.42
CA GLY A 112 -5.38 -24.36 27.54
C GLY A 112 -4.88 -25.14 26.32
N LYS A 113 -4.63 -24.52 25.18
CA LYS A 113 -3.90 -25.15 24.07
C LYS A 113 -2.42 -24.75 24.14
N VAL A 114 -1.55 -25.74 24.29
CA VAL A 114 -0.12 -25.56 24.04
C VAL A 114 -0.02 -25.05 22.60
N VAL A 115 0.70 -23.94 22.38
CA VAL A 115 1.00 -23.42 21.03
C VAL A 115 1.72 -24.54 20.28
N GLY A 116 0.96 -25.42 19.68
CA GLY A 116 1.46 -26.57 18.94
C GLY A 116 1.58 -26.19 17.49
N GLY A 117 2.80 -26.21 17.00
CA GLY A 117 3.38 -26.02 15.68
C GLY A 117 2.55 -26.16 14.38
N GLY A 118 1.29 -26.50 14.41
CA GLY A 118 0.47 -26.70 13.22
C GLY A 118 -0.12 -25.43 12.62
N GLU A 119 -0.41 -24.42 13.44
CA GLU A 119 -1.11 -23.22 12.99
C GLU A 119 -0.17 -22.03 12.73
N LEU A 120 1.10 -22.10 13.16
CA LEU A 120 2.09 -21.05 12.99
C LEU A 120 2.42 -20.73 11.51
N TRP A 121 2.13 -21.65 10.62
CA TRP A 121 2.32 -21.45 9.18
C TRP A 121 1.18 -20.69 8.50
N LEU A 122 0.00 -20.63 9.11
CA LEU A 122 -1.23 -20.10 8.52
C LEU A 122 -1.12 -18.63 8.10
N PRO A 123 -0.58 -17.69 8.93
CA PRO A 123 -0.37 -16.31 8.50
C PRO A 123 0.57 -16.20 7.29
N GLY A 124 1.64 -17.00 7.29
CA GLY A 124 2.60 -17.01 6.18
C GLY A 124 1.98 -17.47 4.86
N VAL A 125 1.23 -18.56 4.89
CA VAL A 125 0.55 -19.09 3.69
C VAL A 125 -0.54 -18.14 3.20
N SER A 126 -1.33 -17.56 4.09
CA SER A 126 -2.38 -16.59 3.70
C SER A 126 -1.78 -15.37 2.99
N LEU A 127 -0.71 -14.79 3.54
CA LEU A 127 0.02 -13.68 2.92
C LEU A 127 0.61 -14.07 1.57
N PHE A 128 1.20 -15.26 1.48
CA PHE A 128 1.82 -15.75 0.24
C PHE A 128 0.80 -15.97 -0.88
N LEU A 129 -0.37 -16.53 -0.56
CA LEU A 129 -1.46 -16.70 -1.53
C LEU A 129 -1.97 -15.36 -2.05
N VAL A 130 -2.13 -14.37 -1.18
CA VAL A 130 -2.54 -13.00 -1.57
C VAL A 130 -1.47 -12.34 -2.45
N ALA A 131 -0.19 -12.50 -2.11
CA ALA A 131 0.91 -11.95 -2.91
C ALA A 131 0.99 -12.58 -4.31
N ILE A 132 0.80 -13.91 -4.42
CA ILE A 132 0.72 -14.60 -5.71
C ILE A 132 -0.48 -14.11 -6.52
N ALA A 133 -1.66 -14.01 -5.92
CA ALA A 133 -2.85 -13.51 -6.61
C ALA A 133 -2.63 -12.08 -7.13
N GLY A 134 -1.97 -11.23 -6.32
CA GLY A 134 -1.58 -9.87 -6.72
C GLY A 134 -0.58 -9.85 -7.88
N LEU A 135 0.43 -10.73 -7.87
CA LEU A 135 1.40 -10.84 -8.95
C LEU A 135 0.74 -11.34 -10.25
N VAL A 136 -0.08 -12.39 -10.17
CA VAL A 136 -0.82 -12.90 -11.32
C VAL A 136 -1.70 -11.82 -11.92
N SER A 137 -2.45 -11.08 -11.09
CA SER A 137 -3.25 -9.93 -11.54
C SER A 137 -2.40 -8.86 -12.24
N ALA A 138 -1.22 -8.53 -11.71
CA ALA A 138 -0.31 -7.56 -12.32
C ALA A 138 0.27 -8.02 -13.68
N MET A 139 0.39 -9.33 -13.90
CA MET A 139 0.83 -9.87 -15.19
C MET A 139 -0.22 -9.68 -16.29
N PHE A 140 -1.51 -9.73 -15.96
CA PHE A 140 -2.62 -9.52 -16.90
C PHE A 140 -2.89 -8.04 -17.22
N MET A 141 -2.15 -7.11 -16.60
CA MET A 141 -2.32 -5.68 -16.90
C MET A 141 -2.03 -5.38 -18.39
N VAL A 142 -2.84 -4.50 -18.97
CA VAL A 142 -2.64 -3.97 -20.33
C VAL A 142 -1.27 -3.27 -20.44
N ARG A 143 -0.66 -3.33 -21.63
CA ARG A 143 0.60 -2.61 -21.88
C ARG A 143 0.33 -1.11 -21.88
N LEU A 144 1.04 -0.41 -21.01
CA LEU A 144 1.01 1.04 -20.92
C LEU A 144 2.24 1.63 -21.60
N PRO A 145 2.15 2.87 -22.12
CA PRO A 145 3.28 3.54 -22.72
C PRO A 145 4.45 3.65 -21.74
N THR A 146 5.64 3.74 -22.26
CA THR A 146 6.83 4.04 -21.46
C THR A 146 6.75 5.47 -20.97
N GLY A 147 7.04 5.70 -19.69
CA GLY A 147 7.13 7.04 -19.13
C GLY A 147 8.22 7.90 -19.77
N GLN A 148 8.46 9.04 -19.22
CA GLN A 148 9.46 10.01 -19.73
C GLN A 148 10.89 9.50 -19.47
N THR A 149 11.46 8.76 -20.41
CA THR A 149 12.81 8.16 -20.29
C THR A 149 13.94 9.19 -20.11
N GLY A 150 13.70 10.45 -20.49
CA GLY A 150 14.66 11.56 -20.34
C GLY A 150 14.63 12.25 -18.97
N LEU A 151 13.77 11.86 -18.06
CA LEU A 151 13.64 12.49 -16.74
C LEU A 151 14.89 12.23 -15.90
N LYS A 152 15.59 13.31 -15.49
CA LYS A 152 16.74 13.20 -14.58
C LYS A 152 16.25 12.93 -13.17
N PHE A 153 16.82 11.94 -12.53
CA PHE A 153 16.55 11.63 -11.12
C PHE A 153 17.09 12.76 -10.24
N ASP A 154 16.22 13.33 -9.40
CA ASP A 154 16.65 14.27 -8.37
C ASP A 154 17.00 13.48 -7.10
N PRO A 155 18.24 13.57 -6.62
CA PRO A 155 18.66 12.87 -5.40
C PRO A 155 18.04 13.43 -4.13
N ASN A 156 17.43 14.62 -4.17
CA ASN A 156 16.80 15.23 -3.00
C ASN A 156 15.33 14.78 -2.87
N PRO A 157 14.97 13.95 -1.88
CA PRO A 157 13.61 13.45 -1.73
C PRO A 157 12.59 14.55 -1.44
N PHE A 158 13.04 15.70 -0.93
CA PHE A 158 12.18 16.82 -0.54
C PHE A 158 12.00 17.87 -1.64
N SER A 159 12.79 17.84 -2.71
CA SER A 159 12.70 18.83 -3.78
C SER A 159 11.33 18.79 -4.46
N ILE A 160 10.82 17.60 -4.74
CA ILE A 160 9.50 17.39 -5.37
C ILE A 160 8.40 17.98 -4.49
N TYR A 161 8.46 17.76 -3.17
CA TYR A 161 7.45 18.32 -2.25
C TYR A 161 7.46 19.84 -2.25
N THR A 162 8.65 20.45 -2.26
CA THR A 162 8.76 21.93 -2.25
C THR A 162 8.27 22.54 -3.56
N VAL A 163 8.59 21.93 -4.70
CA VAL A 163 8.13 22.38 -6.02
C VAL A 163 6.62 22.20 -6.14
N THR A 164 6.11 21.00 -5.81
CA THR A 164 4.68 20.70 -5.87
C THR A 164 3.89 21.59 -4.93
N LEU A 165 4.35 21.80 -3.69
CA LEU A 165 3.68 22.67 -2.73
C LEU A 165 3.61 24.12 -3.23
N LYS A 166 4.70 24.64 -3.80
CA LYS A 166 4.72 26.00 -4.39
C LYS A 166 3.68 26.16 -5.52
N GLU A 167 3.55 25.17 -6.38
CA GLU A 167 2.55 25.20 -7.45
C GLU A 167 1.12 25.03 -6.91
N MET A 168 0.92 24.17 -5.91
CA MET A 168 -0.39 23.91 -5.33
C MET A 168 -0.94 25.09 -4.55
N VAL A 169 -0.09 25.82 -3.81
CA VAL A 169 -0.50 27.03 -3.06
C VAL A 169 -1.09 28.12 -3.98
N LYS A 170 -0.66 28.15 -5.26
CA LYS A 170 -1.20 29.09 -6.25
C LYS A 170 -2.57 28.68 -6.80
N THR A 171 -3.03 27.48 -6.51
CA THR A 171 -4.24 26.89 -7.08
C THR A 171 -5.30 26.62 -6.00
N ARG A 172 -6.57 26.49 -6.41
CA ARG A 172 -7.67 26.08 -5.51
C ARG A 172 -7.47 24.65 -4.95
N LEU A 173 -6.59 23.86 -5.55
CA LEU A 173 -6.22 22.52 -5.06
C LEU A 173 -5.67 22.55 -3.64
N PHE A 174 -4.97 23.62 -3.25
CA PHE A 174 -4.45 23.78 -1.90
C PHE A 174 -5.57 23.76 -0.85
N MET A 175 -6.66 24.51 -1.10
CA MET A 175 -7.82 24.53 -0.17
C MET A 175 -8.47 23.15 -0.05
N VAL A 176 -8.61 22.44 -1.18
CA VAL A 176 -9.17 21.09 -1.18
C VAL A 176 -8.29 20.12 -0.38
N MET A 177 -6.97 20.18 -0.57
CA MET A 177 -6.03 19.39 0.22
C MET A 177 -6.10 19.68 1.72
N MET A 178 -6.16 20.96 2.10
CA MET A 178 -6.28 21.37 3.51
C MET A 178 -7.58 20.85 4.11
N ALA A 179 -8.69 20.95 3.39
CA ALA A 179 -9.98 20.41 3.85
C ALA A 179 -9.94 18.89 4.05
N TRP A 180 -9.34 18.13 3.12
CA TRP A 180 -9.16 16.70 3.26
C TRP A 180 -8.20 16.35 4.40
N GLY A 181 -7.09 17.06 4.54
CA GLY A 181 -6.15 16.87 5.66
C GLY A 181 -6.82 17.10 7.01
N TYR A 182 -7.64 18.14 7.13
CA TYR A 182 -8.41 18.42 8.34
C TYR A 182 -9.44 17.33 8.65
N PHE A 183 -10.16 16.84 7.63
CA PHE A 183 -11.09 15.72 7.78
C PHE A 183 -10.41 14.45 8.30
N TYR A 184 -9.27 14.07 7.72
CA TYR A 184 -8.51 12.90 8.18
C TYR A 184 -7.91 13.08 9.58
N LEU A 185 -7.49 14.30 9.94
CA LEU A 185 -7.02 14.62 11.28
C LEU A 185 -8.14 14.39 12.31
N LEU A 186 -9.34 14.91 12.04
CA LEU A 186 -10.50 14.69 12.92
C LEU A 186 -10.88 13.21 13.03
N ALA A 187 -10.89 12.50 11.91
CA ALA A 187 -11.15 11.06 11.89
C ALA A 187 -10.10 10.28 12.71
N GLY A 188 -8.82 10.63 12.58
CA GLY A 188 -7.74 10.03 13.38
C GLY A 188 -7.89 10.29 14.87
N ILE A 189 -8.22 11.52 15.26
CA ILE A 189 -8.49 11.88 16.66
C ILE A 189 -9.68 11.06 17.20
N ALA A 190 -10.79 10.98 16.43
CA ALA A 190 -11.95 10.22 16.82
C ALA A 190 -11.62 8.73 17.02
N LEU A 191 -10.85 8.11 16.11
CA LEU A 191 -10.42 6.71 16.22
C LEU A 191 -9.51 6.46 17.44
N CYS A 192 -8.73 7.45 17.87
CA CYS A 192 -7.91 7.32 19.08
C CYS A 192 -8.72 7.48 20.37
N ILE A 193 -9.78 8.29 20.35
CA ILE A 193 -10.58 8.59 21.53
C ILE A 193 -11.65 7.51 21.79
N VAL A 194 -12.34 7.03 20.75
CA VAL A 194 -13.47 6.09 20.89
C VAL A 194 -13.09 4.83 21.69
N PRO A 195 -11.95 4.14 21.45
CA PRO A 195 -11.61 2.94 22.23
C PRO A 195 -11.42 3.19 23.73
N GLN A 196 -11.06 4.42 24.12
CA GLN A 196 -10.86 4.77 25.53
C GLN A 196 -12.17 4.86 26.30
N TYR A 197 -13.29 5.13 25.63
CA TYR A 197 -14.61 5.18 26.23
C TYR A 197 -15.32 3.80 26.31
N THR A 198 -14.80 2.80 25.60
CA THR A 198 -15.40 1.43 25.59
C THR A 198 -14.81 0.53 26.67
N VAL A 199 -13.84 0.99 27.46
CA VAL A 199 -13.14 0.24 28.54
C VAL A 199 -13.68 0.61 29.93
N VAL A 200 -14.88 1.18 30.03
CA VAL A 200 -15.58 1.48 31.32
C VAL A 200 -16.63 0.42 31.62
#